data_ace9e3dd0ee691b893fadd5770f399ec
#
_entry.id   ace9e3dd0ee691b893fadd5770f399ec
#
_cell.length_a   1.000
_cell.length_b   1.000
_cell.length_c   1.000
_cell.angle_alpha   90.00
_cell.angle_beta   90.00
_cell.angle_gamma   90.00
#
_symmetry.space_group_name_H-M   'P 1'
#
loop_
_entity.id
_entity.type
_entity.pdbx_description
1 polymer ?
#
loop_
_entity_poly.entity_id
_entity_poly.type
_entity_poly.pdbx_seq_one_letter_code
_entity_poly.pdbx_strand_id
1 'polypeptide(L)'
;MGNDPGDPPLIYLNNAATTWPKPPEVLDEVARCLKSPFFEAGRSTAGSAIDYPSEAREALARFFHAENPDHFIFTQNATDSLNLLILGFVKSQKAPFHTITTDLEHNSVLRPLNTLAGEERLSLT
;
A
#
# COMPACT_ATOMS: atom_id res chain seq x y z
N MET A 1 10.90 22.95 -7.45
CA MET A 1 10.42 24.30 -7.15
C MET A 1 11.20 24.73 -5.93
N GLY A 2 12.20 25.57 -6.12
CA GLY A 2 12.94 26.18 -5.01
C GLY A 2 12.11 27.36 -4.52
N ASN A 3 12.03 27.56 -3.21
CA ASN A 3 11.45 28.77 -2.66
C ASN A 3 12.29 29.96 -3.12
N ASP A 4 11.65 31.00 -3.64
CA ASP A 4 12.30 32.26 -3.87
C ASP A 4 12.86 32.78 -2.53
N PRO A 5 14.01 33.46 -2.49
CA PRO A 5 14.63 33.91 -1.23
C PRO A 5 13.76 34.82 -0.36
N GLY A 6 12.62 35.28 -0.87
CA GLY A 6 11.64 36.10 -0.16
C GLY A 6 10.37 35.41 0.29
N ASP A 7 10.17 34.15 -0.08
CA ASP A 7 8.97 33.39 0.30
C ASP A 7 9.05 32.89 1.75
N PRO A 8 7.92 32.93 2.49
CA PRO A 8 7.87 32.31 3.81
C PRO A 8 8.16 30.81 3.70
N PRO A 9 8.75 30.19 4.74
CA PRO A 9 9.03 28.77 4.72
C PRO A 9 7.75 27.96 4.53
N LEU A 10 7.74 27.02 3.59
CA LEU A 10 6.61 26.14 3.37
C LEU A 10 6.39 25.23 4.60
N ILE A 11 5.23 25.35 5.22
CA ILE A 11 4.78 24.43 6.28
C ILE A 11 3.95 23.32 5.64
N TYR A 12 4.54 22.12 5.60
CA TYR A 12 3.87 20.94 5.01
C TYR A 12 3.17 20.12 6.08
N LEU A 13 1.84 20.07 6.07
CA LEU A 13 1.02 19.39 7.07
C LEU A 13 0.29 18.13 6.52
N ASN A 14 0.57 17.73 5.29
CA ASN A 14 -0.13 16.62 4.62
C ASN A 14 0.71 15.34 4.50
N ASN A 15 1.51 15.03 5.51
CA ASN A 15 2.35 13.82 5.52
C ASN A 15 1.53 12.53 5.51
N ALA A 16 0.26 12.56 5.91
CA ALA A 16 -0.64 11.41 5.82
C ALA A 16 -0.91 10.98 4.36
N ALA A 17 -0.94 11.93 3.42
CA ALA A 17 -1.09 11.62 2.00
C ALA A 17 0.24 11.15 1.38
N THR A 18 1.31 11.86 1.65
CA THR A 18 2.68 11.50 1.25
C THR A 18 3.70 12.29 2.06
N THR A 19 4.77 11.64 2.46
CA THR A 19 5.86 12.28 3.21
C THR A 19 6.58 13.31 2.34
N TRP A 20 6.76 14.54 2.86
CA TRP A 20 7.57 15.56 2.24
C TRP A 20 8.28 16.43 3.32
N PRO A 21 9.58 16.74 3.15
CA PRO A 21 10.48 16.22 2.12
C PRO A 21 10.70 14.71 2.25
N LYS A 22 11.03 14.05 1.14
CA LYS A 22 11.41 12.63 1.19
C LYS A 22 12.74 12.49 1.93
N PRO A 23 12.91 11.49 2.79
CA PRO A 23 14.23 11.15 3.35
C PRO A 23 15.26 10.91 2.24
N PRO A 24 16.51 11.37 2.41
CA PRO A 24 17.56 11.15 1.39
C PRO A 24 17.73 9.68 1.02
N GLU A 25 17.65 8.77 1.99
CA GLU A 25 17.78 7.33 1.78
C GLU A 25 16.71 6.77 0.83
N VAL A 26 15.50 7.33 0.87
CA VAL A 26 14.41 6.93 -0.05
C VAL A 26 14.73 7.39 -1.47
N LEU A 27 15.26 8.61 -1.63
CA LEU A 27 15.64 9.14 -2.95
C LEU A 27 16.81 8.34 -3.55
N ASP A 28 17.79 8.02 -2.74
CA ASP A 28 18.96 7.23 -3.15
C ASP A 28 18.55 5.81 -3.56
N GLU A 29 17.66 5.17 -2.81
CA GLU A 29 17.17 3.83 -3.12
C GLU A 29 16.36 3.79 -4.40
N VAL A 30 15.47 4.77 -4.60
CA VAL A 30 14.72 4.90 -5.87
C VAL A 30 15.68 5.10 -7.04
N ALA A 31 16.70 5.96 -6.89
CA ALA A 31 17.68 6.18 -7.93
C ALA A 31 18.52 4.92 -8.21
N ARG A 32 18.87 4.14 -7.19
CA ARG A 32 19.56 2.85 -7.32
C ARG A 32 18.71 1.86 -8.11
N CYS A 33 17.42 1.74 -7.75
CA CYS A 33 16.49 0.85 -8.43
C CYS A 33 16.37 1.20 -9.92
N LEU A 34 16.18 2.48 -10.25
CA LEU A 34 16.03 2.92 -11.64
C LEU A 34 17.29 2.74 -12.50
N LYS A 35 18.47 2.66 -11.89
CA LYS A 35 19.75 2.42 -12.58
C LYS A 35 20.11 0.93 -12.72
N SER A 36 19.42 0.06 -12.01
CA SER A 36 19.69 -1.37 -11.99
C SER A 36 18.94 -2.12 -13.10
N PRO A 37 19.46 -3.25 -13.59
CA PRO A 37 18.71 -4.12 -14.49
C PRO A 37 17.41 -4.57 -13.83
N PHE A 38 16.33 -4.57 -14.59
CA PHE A 38 15.03 -5.04 -14.13
C PHE A 38 15.05 -6.55 -13.91
N PHE A 39 14.59 -7.00 -12.73
CA PHE A 39 14.36 -8.41 -12.45
C PHE A 39 12.94 -8.79 -12.86
N GLU A 40 12.81 -9.79 -13.73
CA GLU A 40 11.51 -10.34 -14.11
C GLU A 40 11.40 -11.78 -13.59
N ALA A 41 10.51 -12.00 -12.64
CA ALA A 41 10.29 -13.32 -12.07
C ALA A 41 9.92 -14.35 -13.16
N GLY A 42 10.65 -15.45 -13.22
CA GLY A 42 10.45 -16.52 -14.20
C GLY A 42 11.14 -16.31 -15.55
N ARG A 43 11.78 -15.16 -15.81
CA ARG A 43 12.54 -14.89 -17.05
C ARG A 43 13.98 -14.49 -16.80
N SER A 44 14.29 -13.93 -15.65
CA SER A 44 15.68 -13.57 -15.32
C SER A 44 16.47 -14.80 -14.93
N THR A 45 17.62 -15.00 -15.59
CA THR A 45 18.59 -16.02 -15.20
C THR A 45 19.32 -15.57 -13.94
N ALA A 46 19.51 -16.47 -13.00
CA ALA A 46 20.14 -16.19 -11.72
C ALA A 46 21.51 -15.51 -11.90
N GLY A 47 21.72 -14.39 -11.21
CA GLY A 47 23.05 -13.88 -10.93
C GLY A 47 23.34 -12.41 -11.22
N SER A 48 22.47 -11.63 -11.88
CA SER A 48 22.81 -10.24 -12.23
C SER A 48 21.75 -9.18 -11.95
N ALA A 49 20.52 -9.54 -11.61
CA ALA A 49 19.45 -8.60 -11.34
C ALA A 49 19.02 -8.67 -9.87
N ILE A 50 18.77 -7.53 -9.27
CA ILE A 50 18.27 -7.44 -7.89
C ILE A 50 16.77 -7.66 -7.91
N ASP A 51 16.29 -8.59 -7.08
CA ASP A 51 14.85 -8.82 -6.86
C ASP A 51 14.32 -7.83 -5.79
N TYR A 52 14.11 -6.60 -6.20
CA TYR A 52 13.58 -5.54 -5.32
C TYR A 52 12.25 -5.89 -4.63
N PRO A 53 11.27 -6.54 -5.30
CA PRO A 53 10.07 -6.99 -4.63
C PRO A 53 10.33 -7.93 -3.45
N SER A 54 11.24 -8.89 -3.61
CA SER A 54 11.60 -9.81 -2.53
C SER A 54 12.37 -9.12 -1.40
N GLU A 55 13.35 -8.27 -1.73
CA GLU A 55 14.06 -7.44 -0.74
C GLU A 55 13.09 -6.57 0.08
N ALA A 56 12.12 -5.96 -0.58
CA ALA A 56 11.11 -5.13 0.08
C ALA A 56 10.19 -5.96 1.00
N ARG A 57 9.75 -7.16 0.56
CA ARG A 57 8.97 -8.07 1.43
C ARG A 57 9.73 -8.49 2.68
N GLU A 58 11.01 -8.85 2.52
CA GLU A 58 11.86 -9.19 3.66
C GLU A 58 12.04 -8.02 4.62
N ALA A 59 12.23 -6.80 4.10
CA ALA A 59 12.34 -5.60 4.93
C ALA A 59 11.05 -5.35 5.71
N LEU A 60 9.87 -5.49 5.08
CA LEU A 60 8.58 -5.37 5.73
C LEU A 60 8.36 -6.49 6.76
N ALA A 61 8.72 -7.73 6.45
CA ALA A 61 8.63 -8.84 7.38
C ALA A 61 9.46 -8.58 8.65
N ARG A 62 10.69 -8.09 8.50
CA ARG A 62 11.52 -7.70 9.65
C ARG A 62 10.88 -6.56 10.45
N PHE A 63 10.37 -5.54 9.78
CA PHE A 63 9.78 -4.37 10.45
C PHE A 63 8.51 -4.70 11.24
N PHE A 64 7.64 -5.53 10.66
CA PHE A 64 6.38 -5.93 11.30
C PHE A 64 6.48 -7.23 12.12
N HIS A 65 7.67 -7.82 12.27
CA HIS A 65 7.88 -9.10 12.95
C HIS A 65 7.02 -10.23 12.37
N ALA A 66 6.81 -10.23 11.06
CA ALA A 66 6.08 -11.27 10.36
C ALA A 66 6.99 -12.47 10.06
N GLU A 67 6.46 -13.68 10.24
CA GLU A 67 7.22 -14.92 10.04
C GLU A 67 7.52 -15.21 8.55
N ASN A 68 6.63 -14.77 7.66
CA ASN A 68 6.73 -15.08 6.24
C ASN A 68 6.65 -13.80 5.37
N PRO A 69 7.71 -13.46 4.62
CA PRO A 69 7.71 -12.33 3.69
C PRO A 69 6.65 -12.43 2.58
N ASP A 70 6.25 -13.64 2.18
CA ASP A 70 5.24 -13.84 1.13
C ASP A 70 3.83 -13.42 1.54
N HIS A 71 3.60 -13.12 2.82
CA HIS A 71 2.36 -12.52 3.29
C HIS A 71 2.20 -11.04 2.91
N PHE A 72 3.26 -10.39 2.42
CA PHE A 72 3.20 -9.02 1.94
C PHE A 72 2.89 -8.97 0.44
N ILE A 73 1.71 -8.46 0.12
CA ILE A 73 1.25 -8.30 -1.26
C ILE A 73 1.29 -6.81 -1.61
N PHE A 74 2.03 -6.45 -2.65
CA PHE A 74 2.07 -5.09 -3.16
C PHE A 74 0.90 -4.83 -4.10
N THR A 75 0.26 -3.68 -3.92
CA THR A 75 -0.79 -3.16 -4.79
C THR A 75 -0.41 -1.76 -5.28
N GLN A 76 -1.17 -1.18 -6.19
CA GLN A 76 -0.85 0.14 -6.72
C GLN A 76 -1.01 1.26 -5.69
N ASN A 77 -1.92 1.10 -4.74
CA ASN A 77 -2.22 2.10 -3.70
C ASN A 77 -3.06 1.48 -2.57
N ALA A 78 -3.26 2.24 -1.48
CA ALA A 78 -4.05 1.81 -0.33
C ALA A 78 -5.53 1.51 -0.68
N THR A 79 -6.12 2.21 -1.65
CA THR A 79 -7.48 1.94 -2.12
C THR A 79 -7.59 0.54 -2.71
N ASP A 80 -6.64 0.16 -3.53
CA ASP A 80 -6.55 -1.17 -4.14
C ASP A 80 -6.41 -2.27 -3.08
N SER A 81 -5.51 -2.05 -2.11
CA SER A 81 -5.31 -2.97 -0.98
C SER A 81 -6.58 -3.17 -0.17
N LEU A 82 -7.26 -2.07 0.20
CA LEU A 82 -8.50 -2.12 0.99
C LEU A 82 -9.63 -2.81 0.23
N ASN A 83 -9.80 -2.51 -1.06
CA ASN A 83 -10.81 -3.18 -1.88
C ASN A 83 -10.51 -4.69 -2.02
N LEU A 84 -9.26 -5.05 -2.26
CA LEU A 84 -8.85 -6.45 -2.35
C LEU A 84 -9.16 -7.20 -1.05
N LEU A 85 -8.83 -6.62 0.10
CA LEU A 85 -9.07 -7.21 1.42
C LEU A 85 -10.56 -7.29 1.73
N ILE A 86 -11.31 -6.20 1.60
CA ILE A 86 -12.74 -6.15 1.95
C ILE A 86 -13.55 -7.10 1.05
N LEU A 87 -13.40 -6.95 -0.27
CA LEU A 87 -14.16 -7.78 -1.22
C LEU A 87 -13.73 -9.24 -1.14
N GLY A 88 -12.44 -9.52 -1.01
CA GLY A 88 -11.91 -10.87 -0.89
C GLY A 88 -12.40 -11.55 0.39
N PHE A 89 -12.32 -10.85 1.53
CA PHE A 89 -12.81 -11.39 2.82
C PHE A 89 -14.31 -11.69 2.76
N VAL A 90 -15.14 -10.72 2.34
CA VAL A 90 -16.61 -10.92 2.28
C VAL A 90 -16.98 -12.05 1.33
N LYS A 91 -16.32 -12.13 0.16
CA LYS A 91 -16.58 -13.23 -0.80
C LYS A 91 -16.18 -14.61 -0.26
N SER A 92 -15.22 -14.68 0.63
CA SER A 92 -14.80 -15.95 1.27
C SER A 92 -15.79 -16.43 2.33
N GLN A 93 -16.67 -15.57 2.85
CA GLN A 93 -17.66 -15.94 3.86
C GLN A 93 -18.83 -16.70 3.24
N LYS A 94 -19.28 -17.74 3.92
CA LYS A 94 -20.42 -18.59 3.48
C LYS A 94 -21.79 -18.00 3.82
N ALA A 95 -21.86 -17.13 4.81
CA ALA A 95 -23.08 -16.51 5.30
C ALA A 95 -22.87 -15.01 5.51
N PRO A 96 -23.92 -14.18 5.44
CA PRO A 96 -23.86 -12.78 5.83
C PRO A 96 -23.39 -12.63 7.28
N PHE A 97 -22.67 -11.56 7.57
CA PHE A 97 -22.16 -11.23 8.88
C PHE A 97 -22.31 -9.74 9.15
N HIS A 98 -22.12 -9.34 10.41
CA HIS A 98 -22.23 -7.94 10.81
C HIS A 98 -20.85 -7.27 10.78
N THR A 99 -20.80 -6.07 10.21
CA THR A 99 -19.60 -5.23 10.13
C THR A 99 -19.86 -3.90 10.83
N ILE A 100 -18.90 -3.46 11.63
CA ILE A 100 -18.91 -2.17 12.29
C ILE A 100 -17.89 -1.26 11.60
N THR A 101 -18.30 -0.03 11.28
CA THR A 101 -17.47 1.00 10.68
C THR A 101 -17.80 2.36 11.25
N THR A 102 -17.11 3.41 10.81
CA THR A 102 -17.45 4.80 11.15
C THR A 102 -17.78 5.59 9.88
N ASP A 103 -18.57 6.65 10.01
CA ASP A 103 -18.86 7.58 8.90
C ASP A 103 -17.63 8.43 8.50
N LEU A 104 -16.58 8.41 9.31
CA LEU A 104 -15.33 9.14 9.08
C LEU A 104 -14.33 8.38 8.24
N GLU A 105 -14.65 7.15 7.83
CA GLU A 105 -13.78 6.34 7.00
C GLU A 105 -13.58 6.93 5.59
N HIS A 106 -12.44 6.64 5.01
CA HIS A 106 -12.18 7.00 3.63
C HIS A 106 -13.09 6.24 2.66
N ASN A 107 -13.42 6.84 1.52
CA ASN A 107 -14.25 6.24 0.48
C ASN A 107 -13.80 4.84 0.00
N SER A 108 -12.51 4.54 0.11
CA SER A 108 -11.97 3.20 -0.20
C SER A 108 -12.46 2.10 0.74
N VAL A 109 -12.98 2.46 1.90
CA VAL A 109 -13.63 1.57 2.88
C VAL A 109 -15.15 1.64 2.72
N LEU A 110 -15.73 2.85 2.75
CA LEU A 110 -17.18 3.01 2.76
C LEU A 110 -17.85 2.50 1.48
N ARG A 111 -17.27 2.75 0.30
CA ARG A 111 -17.88 2.33 -0.97
C ARG A 111 -18.04 0.81 -1.09
N PRO A 112 -16.97 0.00 -0.92
CA PRO A 112 -17.13 -1.46 -1.00
C PRO A 112 -18.05 -2.01 0.09
N LEU A 113 -18.02 -1.48 1.31
CA LEU A 113 -18.90 -1.92 2.39
C LEU A 113 -20.38 -1.62 2.07
N ASN A 114 -20.70 -0.42 1.61
CA ASN A 114 -22.07 -0.05 1.23
C ASN A 114 -22.59 -0.87 0.04
N THR A 115 -21.73 -1.16 -0.95
CA THR A 115 -22.11 -2.04 -2.07
C THR A 115 -22.46 -3.44 -1.58
N LEU A 116 -21.62 -4.02 -0.72
CA LEU A 116 -21.83 -5.36 -0.17
C LEU A 116 -23.03 -5.44 0.77
N ALA A 117 -23.34 -4.35 1.51
CA ALA A 117 -24.55 -4.25 2.32
C ALA A 117 -25.80 -4.21 1.43
N GLY A 118 -25.76 -3.47 0.30
CA GLY A 118 -26.84 -3.46 -0.69
C GLY A 118 -27.07 -4.81 -1.38
N GLU A 119 -26.04 -5.66 -1.46
CA GLU A 119 -26.12 -7.03 -1.94
C GLU A 119 -26.50 -8.05 -0.86
N GLU A 120 -26.88 -7.59 0.33
CA GLU A 120 -27.21 -8.43 1.50
C GLU A 120 -26.09 -9.40 1.93
N ARG A 121 -24.85 -9.10 1.55
CA ARG A 121 -23.66 -9.89 1.91
C ARG A 121 -23.19 -9.63 3.33
N LEU A 122 -23.50 -8.45 3.86
CA LEU A 122 -23.24 -8.05 5.24
C LEU A 122 -24.28 -7.06 5.74
N SER A 123 -24.43 -6.94 7.05
CA SER A 123 -25.12 -5.81 7.70
C SER A 123 -24.09 -4.84 8.24
N LEU A 124 -24.39 -3.53 8.18
CA LEU A 124 -23.46 -2.46 8.51
C LEU A 124 -23.99 -1.61 9.67
N THR A 125 -23.12 -1.27 10.62
CA THR A 125 -23.36 -0.28 11.68
C THR A 125 -22.16 0.64 11.80
#